data_9f021c1539f679119cf095ec7b341cdf
#
_entry.id   9f021c1539f679119cf095ec7b341cdf
#
_cell.length_a   1.000
_cell.length_b   1.000
_cell.length_c   1.000
_cell.angle_alpha   90.00
_cell.angle_beta   90.00
_cell.angle_gamma   90.00
#
_symmetry.space_group_name_H-M   'P 1'
#
loop_
_entity.id
_entity.type
_entity.pdbx_description
1 polymer ?
#
loop_
_entity_poly.entity_id
_entity_poly.type
_entity_poly.pdbx_seq_one_letter_code
_entity_poly.pdbx_strand_id
1 'polypeptide(L)'
;MRSNPGGLLESSIDISRHFINKGIIVSTVSKDGLKETKKGNGQALTKKPLVVLVNEGSASASEIVSGAIKDNKRGKLVGKKTFGKGLVQSMRTLVDGSGLTVTVAKYLTPNGTDINKSGIIPDIEVKMNINPILQREIGTRKDKQYRAGEKELINIINRKNLISEFNPANTNLNAFLKINKEDKVFSLN
;
A
#
# COMPACT_ATOMS: atom_id res chain seq x y z
N MET A 1 7.47 -1.51 3.75
CA MET A 1 6.48 -1.76 4.82
C MET A 1 6.57 -3.19 5.38
N ARG A 2 7.29 -4.11 4.74
CA ARG A 2 7.49 -5.48 5.26
C ARG A 2 8.05 -5.47 6.68
N SER A 3 7.50 -6.35 7.53
CA SER A 3 7.90 -6.55 8.93
C SER A 3 7.91 -5.28 9.78
N ASN A 4 7.13 -4.28 9.39
CA ASN A 4 6.95 -3.05 10.15
C ASN A 4 5.65 -3.17 10.96
N PRO A 5 5.72 -3.30 12.31
CA PRO A 5 4.54 -3.50 13.16
C PRO A 5 3.67 -2.25 13.32
N GLY A 6 4.07 -1.15 12.71
CA GLY A 6 3.38 0.14 12.79
C GLY A 6 4.07 1.12 13.73
N GLY A 7 3.29 1.98 14.34
CA GLY A 7 3.73 3.07 15.21
C GLY A 7 2.59 4.07 15.42
N LEU A 8 2.93 5.35 15.47
CA LEU A 8 1.97 6.42 15.72
C LEU A 8 1.01 6.64 14.55
N LEU A 9 -0.27 6.86 14.86
CA LEU A 9 -1.30 7.19 13.88
C LEU A 9 -0.93 8.42 13.05
N GLU A 10 -0.55 9.51 13.71
CA GLU A 10 -0.21 10.76 13.02
C GLU A 10 0.98 10.58 12.06
N SER A 11 2.00 9.82 12.45
CA SER A 11 3.13 9.50 11.55
C SER A 11 2.67 8.76 10.29
N SER A 12 1.69 7.85 10.39
CA SER A 12 1.14 7.16 9.21
C SER A 12 0.36 8.10 8.30
N ILE A 13 -0.36 9.06 8.87
CA ILE A 13 -1.09 10.08 8.13
C ILE A 13 -0.10 10.98 7.38
N ASP A 14 0.95 11.45 8.05
CA ASP A 14 1.94 12.34 7.45
C ASP A 14 2.74 11.64 6.35
N ILE A 15 3.18 10.40 6.57
CA ILE A 15 3.81 9.58 5.52
C ILE A 15 2.86 9.42 4.32
N SER A 16 1.58 9.14 4.56
CA SER A 16 0.60 9.00 3.48
C SER A 16 0.42 10.30 2.70
N ARG A 17 0.46 11.46 3.35
CA ARG A 17 0.38 12.79 2.73
C ARG A 17 1.50 13.07 1.76
N HIS A 18 2.69 12.48 1.95
CA HIS A 18 3.79 12.61 0.98
C HIS A 18 3.47 11.98 -0.37
N PHE A 19 2.55 11.05 -0.42
CA PHE A 19 2.16 10.33 -1.65
C PHE A 19 0.75 10.67 -2.13
N ILE A 20 -0.17 11.02 -1.22
CA ILE A 20 -1.59 11.24 -1.51
C ILE A 20 -1.91 12.73 -1.39
N ASN A 21 -2.10 13.37 -2.56
CA ASN A 21 -2.38 14.81 -2.62
C ASN A 21 -3.78 15.14 -2.10
N LYS A 22 -4.79 14.39 -2.56
CA LYS A 22 -6.20 14.53 -2.19
C LYS A 22 -6.79 13.13 -2.02
N GLY A 23 -7.79 13.01 -1.16
CA GLY A 23 -8.46 11.73 -0.86
C GLY A 23 -8.36 11.37 0.61
N ILE A 24 -9.15 10.39 1.01
CA ILE A 24 -9.17 9.87 2.38
C ILE A 24 -7.90 9.05 2.61
N ILE A 25 -7.26 9.20 3.77
CA ILE A 25 -6.14 8.36 4.20
C ILE A 25 -6.65 7.25 5.11
N VAL A 26 -7.42 7.63 6.13
CA VAL A 26 -7.99 6.71 7.12
C VAL A 26 -9.21 7.34 7.74
N SER A 27 -10.16 6.52 8.14
CA SER A 27 -11.24 6.93 9.06
C SER A 27 -11.13 6.12 10.35
N THR A 28 -11.43 6.74 11.48
CA THR A 28 -11.65 6.07 12.76
C THR A 28 -13.12 6.11 13.12
N VAL A 29 -13.61 5.01 13.71
CA VAL A 29 -14.99 4.93 14.20
C VAL A 29 -14.93 4.50 15.65
N SER A 30 -15.44 5.37 16.54
CA SER A 30 -15.55 5.10 17.98
C SER A 30 -16.68 4.11 18.30
N LYS A 31 -16.77 3.65 19.55
CA LYS A 31 -17.87 2.80 20.01
C LYS A 31 -19.24 3.47 19.84
N ASP A 32 -19.29 4.78 20.01
CA ASP A 32 -20.52 5.58 19.89
C ASP A 32 -20.90 5.91 18.44
N GLY A 33 -20.17 5.33 17.48
CA GLY A 33 -20.40 5.53 16.05
C GLY A 33 -19.84 6.83 15.48
N LEU A 34 -19.17 7.66 16.30
CA LEU A 34 -18.53 8.88 15.81
C LEU A 34 -17.41 8.54 14.85
N LYS A 35 -17.50 9.12 13.65
CA LYS A 35 -16.52 8.91 12.59
C LYS A 35 -15.65 10.14 12.40
N GLU A 36 -14.34 9.97 12.54
CA GLU A 36 -13.33 10.96 12.19
C GLU A 36 -12.57 10.53 10.93
N THR A 37 -12.32 11.46 10.01
CA THR A 37 -11.65 11.13 8.74
C THR A 37 -10.47 12.05 8.51
N LYS A 38 -9.30 11.45 8.26
CA LYS A 38 -8.07 12.15 7.88
C LYS A 38 -7.86 12.06 6.37
N LYS A 39 -7.44 13.17 5.76
CA LYS A 39 -7.32 13.33 4.30
C LYS A 39 -5.93 13.84 3.91
N GLY A 40 -5.61 13.69 2.62
CA GLY A 40 -4.51 14.39 1.99
C GLY A 40 -4.72 15.91 2.06
N ASN A 41 -3.62 16.65 2.19
CA ASN A 41 -3.62 18.10 2.44
C ASN A 41 -3.20 18.94 1.21
N GLY A 42 -3.05 18.33 0.05
CA GLY A 42 -2.63 19.02 -1.17
C GLY A 42 -1.11 19.15 -1.37
N GLN A 43 -0.31 18.60 -0.45
CA GLN A 43 1.16 18.80 -0.42
C GLN A 43 1.93 17.50 -0.71
N ALA A 44 1.42 16.64 -1.59
CA ALA A 44 2.15 15.42 -1.95
C ALA A 44 3.49 15.74 -2.63
N LEU A 45 4.55 15.14 -2.12
CA LEU A 45 5.93 15.39 -2.58
C LEU A 45 6.21 14.77 -3.95
N THR A 46 5.46 13.76 -4.36
CA THR A 46 5.74 13.03 -5.60
C THR A 46 4.50 12.41 -6.23
N LYS A 47 4.47 12.42 -7.57
CA LYS A 47 3.51 11.68 -8.40
C LYS A 47 4.18 10.51 -9.15
N LYS A 48 5.46 10.25 -8.88
CA LYS A 48 6.19 9.13 -9.53
C LYS A 48 5.51 7.79 -9.22
N PRO A 49 5.63 6.79 -10.09
CA PRO A 49 5.14 5.43 -9.83
C PRO A 49 5.60 4.90 -8.47
N LEU A 50 4.73 4.15 -7.81
CA LEU A 50 4.96 3.66 -6.46
C LEU A 50 4.53 2.21 -6.33
N VAL A 51 5.41 1.40 -5.76
CA VAL A 51 5.11 0.03 -5.31
C VAL A 51 5.49 -0.08 -3.84
N VAL A 52 4.61 -0.67 -3.05
CA VAL A 52 4.81 -0.89 -1.61
C VAL A 52 4.90 -2.37 -1.34
N LEU A 53 6.01 -2.81 -0.75
CA LEU A 53 6.17 -4.20 -0.32
C LEU A 53 5.56 -4.39 1.07
N VAL A 54 4.69 -5.40 1.20
CA VAL A 54 3.99 -5.74 2.45
C VAL A 54 4.11 -7.23 2.76
N ASN A 55 3.96 -7.59 4.03
CA ASN A 55 3.87 -8.97 4.47
C ASN A 55 3.04 -9.09 5.75
N GLU A 56 2.95 -10.30 6.30
CA GLU A 56 2.24 -10.63 7.53
C GLU A 56 2.75 -9.89 8.78
N GLY A 57 3.94 -9.31 8.74
CA GLY A 57 4.49 -8.46 9.79
C GLY A 57 4.18 -6.96 9.60
N SER A 58 3.50 -6.60 8.51
CA SER A 58 3.02 -5.23 8.29
C SER A 58 1.73 -5.04 9.08
N ALA A 59 1.73 -4.20 10.13
CA ALA A 59 0.61 -4.07 11.05
C ALA A 59 0.27 -2.61 11.40
N SER A 60 -0.98 -2.36 11.85
CA SER A 60 -1.40 -1.08 12.45
C SER A 60 -1.13 0.13 11.53
N ALA A 61 -0.29 1.10 11.93
CA ALA A 61 0.07 2.27 11.15
C ALA A 61 0.61 1.94 9.75
N SER A 62 1.32 0.81 9.59
CA SER A 62 1.76 0.32 8.27
C SER A 62 0.59 -0.10 7.39
N GLU A 63 -0.50 -0.61 7.98
CA GLU A 63 -1.70 -0.97 7.25
C GLU A 63 -2.51 0.28 6.86
N ILE A 64 -2.48 1.33 7.68
CA ILE A 64 -3.08 2.63 7.32
C ILE A 64 -2.42 3.19 6.06
N VAL A 65 -1.07 3.25 6.01
CA VAL A 65 -0.33 3.70 4.83
C VAL A 65 -0.62 2.81 3.62
N SER A 66 -0.59 1.49 3.81
CA SER A 66 -0.83 0.52 2.73
C SER A 66 -2.25 0.63 2.17
N GLY A 67 -3.26 0.70 3.05
CA GLY A 67 -4.66 0.86 2.66
C GLY A 67 -4.92 2.18 1.95
N ALA A 68 -4.33 3.27 2.47
CA ALA A 68 -4.42 4.58 1.84
C ALA A 68 -3.86 4.58 0.42
N ILE A 69 -2.68 3.99 0.21
CA ILE A 69 -2.05 3.90 -1.12
C ILE A 69 -2.88 3.03 -2.07
N LYS A 70 -3.36 1.88 -1.61
CA LYS A 70 -4.15 0.96 -2.42
C LYS A 70 -5.48 1.56 -2.84
N ASP A 71 -6.27 2.01 -1.87
CA ASP A 71 -7.65 2.45 -2.10
C ASP A 71 -7.72 3.76 -2.91
N ASN A 72 -6.74 4.67 -2.74
CA ASN A 72 -6.61 5.84 -3.60
C ASN A 72 -5.98 5.52 -4.97
N LYS A 73 -5.69 4.26 -5.27
CA LYS A 73 -5.01 3.84 -6.52
C LYS A 73 -3.69 4.58 -6.76
N ARG A 74 -3.04 5.02 -5.67
CA ARG A 74 -1.80 5.80 -5.75
C ARG A 74 -0.59 4.96 -6.13
N GLY A 75 -0.62 3.68 -5.78
CA GLY A 75 0.44 2.71 -6.05
C GLY A 75 -0.09 1.29 -5.96
N LYS A 76 0.80 0.32 -6.14
CA LYS A 76 0.52 -1.11 -6.04
C LYS A 76 1.14 -1.71 -4.79
N LEU A 77 0.42 -2.62 -4.14
CA LEU A 77 0.93 -3.43 -3.05
C LEU A 77 1.40 -4.79 -3.58
N VAL A 78 2.61 -5.18 -3.20
CA VAL A 78 3.21 -6.48 -3.60
C VAL A 78 3.68 -7.22 -2.35
N GLY A 79 3.40 -8.50 -2.25
CA GLY A 79 3.87 -9.34 -1.16
C GLY A 79 2.82 -10.28 -0.61
N LYS A 80 2.59 -10.26 0.70
CA LYS A 80 1.59 -11.08 1.39
C LYS A 80 0.57 -10.21 2.11
N LYS A 81 -0.57 -10.82 2.44
CA LYS A 81 -1.60 -10.20 3.27
C LYS A 81 -0.99 -9.67 4.57
N THR A 82 -1.39 -8.47 4.98
CA THR A 82 -0.92 -7.82 6.20
C THR A 82 -1.57 -8.42 7.45
N PHE A 83 -1.13 -7.99 8.61
CA PHE A 83 -1.48 -8.60 9.90
C PHE A 83 -2.98 -8.49 10.26
N GLY A 84 -3.57 -7.31 10.08
CA GLY A 84 -4.96 -7.07 10.47
C GLY A 84 -5.11 -6.49 11.88
N LYS A 85 -4.26 -5.53 12.27
CA LYS A 85 -4.41 -4.78 13.53
C LYS A 85 -5.19 -3.49 13.27
N GLY A 86 -6.52 -3.59 13.26
CA GLY A 86 -7.43 -2.51 12.91
C GLY A 86 -8.01 -1.73 14.09
N LEU A 87 -7.46 -1.86 15.30
CA LEU A 87 -7.99 -1.22 16.51
C LEU A 87 -7.12 -0.05 16.97
N VAL A 88 -7.78 1.02 17.38
CA VAL A 88 -7.18 2.17 18.05
C VAL A 88 -7.18 1.91 19.55
N GLN A 89 -6.02 1.95 20.16
CA GLN A 89 -5.84 1.76 21.58
C GLN A 89 -5.38 3.07 22.24
N SER A 90 -6.00 3.44 23.34
CA SER A 90 -5.57 4.51 24.23
C SER A 90 -4.94 3.92 25.48
N MET A 91 -3.76 4.42 25.85
CA MET A 91 -3.10 4.04 27.08
C MET A 91 -3.31 5.13 28.11
N ARG A 92 -3.73 4.75 29.32
CA ARG A 92 -3.89 5.63 30.49
C ARG A 92 -3.03 5.12 31.64
N THR A 93 -2.27 6.01 32.23
CA THR A 93 -1.58 5.71 33.48
C THR A 93 -2.55 5.82 34.64
N LEU A 94 -2.59 4.83 35.49
CA LEU A 94 -3.40 4.80 36.74
C LEU A 94 -2.65 5.45 37.88
N VAL A 95 -3.37 5.69 39.01
CA VAL A 95 -2.84 6.40 40.19
C VAL A 95 -1.66 5.66 40.83
N ASP A 96 -1.63 4.34 40.71
CA ASP A 96 -0.55 3.47 41.22
C ASP A 96 0.66 3.36 40.24
N GLY A 97 0.64 4.12 39.14
CA GLY A 97 1.69 4.09 38.11
C GLY A 97 1.54 2.95 37.12
N SER A 98 0.56 2.06 37.26
CA SER A 98 0.26 1.03 36.28
C SER A 98 -0.38 1.61 35.00
N GLY A 99 -0.34 0.87 33.88
CA GLY A 99 -0.90 1.27 32.59
C GLY A 99 -2.15 0.47 32.24
N LEU A 100 -3.22 1.17 31.85
CA LEU A 100 -4.43 0.58 31.28
C LEU A 100 -4.52 0.88 29.78
N THR A 101 -4.56 -0.18 28.95
CA THR A 101 -4.79 -0.06 27.51
C THR A 101 -6.24 -0.40 27.17
N VAL A 102 -6.96 0.55 26.59
CA VAL A 102 -8.38 0.40 26.22
C VAL A 102 -8.55 0.61 24.71
N THR A 103 -9.28 -0.29 24.07
CA THR A 103 -9.72 -0.09 22.68
C THR A 103 -10.82 0.96 22.64
N VAL A 104 -10.57 2.06 21.92
CA VAL A 104 -11.48 3.22 21.85
C VAL A 104 -12.15 3.39 20.49
N ALA A 105 -11.54 2.88 19.41
CA ALA A 105 -12.06 2.98 18.06
C ALA A 105 -11.50 1.87 17.16
N LYS A 106 -12.01 1.81 15.92
CA LYS A 106 -11.46 0.97 14.84
C LYS A 106 -11.04 1.82 13.65
N TYR A 107 -10.08 1.31 12.89
CA TYR A 107 -9.64 1.90 11.62
C TYR A 107 -10.46 1.37 10.46
N LEU A 108 -10.84 2.27 9.56
CA LEU A 108 -11.37 1.94 8.24
C LEU A 108 -10.45 2.48 7.17
N THR A 109 -10.22 1.70 6.12
CA THR A 109 -9.51 2.16 4.93
C THR A 109 -10.33 3.25 4.21
N PRO A 110 -9.76 3.97 3.21
CA PRO A 110 -10.52 4.94 2.43
C PRO A 110 -11.83 4.41 1.86
N ASN A 111 -11.85 3.15 1.43
CA ASN A 111 -13.07 2.49 0.91
C ASN A 111 -14.02 2.00 2.02
N GLY A 112 -13.72 2.28 3.29
CA GLY A 112 -14.56 1.89 4.42
C GLY A 112 -14.36 0.44 4.90
N THR A 113 -13.33 -0.26 4.43
CA THR A 113 -13.05 -1.65 4.83
C THR A 113 -12.46 -1.67 6.25
N ASP A 114 -13.05 -2.49 7.12
CA ASP A 114 -12.50 -2.81 8.43
C ASP A 114 -11.35 -3.82 8.27
N ILE A 115 -10.15 -3.40 8.64
CA ILE A 115 -8.95 -4.25 8.51
C ILE A 115 -8.72 -5.16 9.71
N ASN A 116 -9.50 -5.00 10.78
CA ASN A 116 -9.30 -5.78 12.00
C ASN A 116 -9.49 -7.27 11.74
N LYS A 117 -8.49 -8.08 12.07
CA LYS A 117 -8.38 -9.53 11.81
C LYS A 117 -8.37 -9.93 10.32
N SER A 118 -8.76 -9.03 9.42
CA SER A 118 -8.80 -9.30 7.96
C SER A 118 -7.51 -8.94 7.24
N GLY A 119 -6.80 -7.89 7.70
CA GLY A 119 -5.63 -7.35 7.03
C GLY A 119 -5.93 -6.77 5.64
N ILE A 120 -4.88 -6.37 4.94
CA ILE A 120 -4.96 -5.86 3.57
C ILE A 120 -4.33 -6.87 2.63
N ILE A 121 -5.10 -7.32 1.64
CA ILE A 121 -4.62 -8.21 0.58
C ILE A 121 -3.81 -7.37 -0.42
N PRO A 122 -2.57 -7.74 -0.79
CA PRO A 122 -1.81 -7.02 -1.81
C PRO A 122 -2.44 -7.13 -3.19
N ASP A 123 -2.08 -6.24 -4.12
CA ASP A 123 -2.50 -6.32 -5.53
C ASP A 123 -1.82 -7.50 -6.25
N ILE A 124 -0.58 -7.80 -5.85
CA ILE A 124 0.21 -8.92 -6.39
C ILE A 124 0.71 -9.75 -5.22
N GLU A 125 0.16 -10.96 -5.09
CA GLU A 125 0.58 -11.87 -4.03
C GLU A 125 1.88 -12.59 -4.42
N VAL A 126 2.89 -12.49 -3.55
CA VAL A 126 4.18 -13.17 -3.71
C VAL A 126 4.57 -13.82 -2.39
N LYS A 127 4.50 -15.14 -2.35
CA LYS A 127 4.95 -15.93 -1.20
C LYS A 127 6.48 -15.88 -1.09
N MET A 128 6.96 -15.65 0.11
CA MET A 128 8.38 -15.72 0.43
C MET A 128 8.58 -16.79 1.49
N ASN A 129 9.32 -17.83 1.17
CA ASN A 129 9.76 -18.79 2.19
C ASN A 129 10.88 -18.11 2.98
N ILE A 130 10.56 -17.65 4.18
CA ILE A 130 11.57 -17.07 5.07
C ILE A 130 12.37 -18.22 5.66
N ASN A 131 13.51 -18.52 5.03
CA ASN A 131 14.56 -19.24 5.71
C ASN A 131 15.35 -18.20 6.53
N PRO A 132 15.57 -18.39 7.84
CA PRO A 132 16.36 -17.47 8.66
C PRO A 132 17.74 -17.15 8.09
N ILE A 133 18.34 -18.09 7.35
CA ILE A 133 19.61 -17.90 6.65
C ILE A 133 19.49 -16.86 5.51
N LEU A 134 18.29 -16.67 4.95
CA LEU A 134 18.03 -15.75 3.84
C LEU A 134 17.65 -14.32 4.29
N GLN A 135 17.63 -14.02 5.59
CA GLN A 135 17.38 -12.64 6.07
C GLN A 135 18.38 -11.62 5.49
N ARG A 136 19.60 -12.05 5.19
CA ARG A 136 20.62 -11.21 4.52
C ARG A 136 20.28 -10.87 3.07
N GLU A 137 19.28 -11.52 2.48
CA GLU A 137 18.89 -11.32 1.08
C GLU A 137 17.71 -10.36 0.91
N ILE A 138 17.12 -9.90 2.03
CA ILE A 138 16.00 -8.93 2.01
C ILE A 138 16.42 -7.65 1.30
N GLY A 139 15.63 -7.25 0.29
CA GLY A 139 15.91 -6.04 -0.50
C GLY A 139 16.97 -6.23 -1.58
N THR A 140 17.52 -7.43 -1.76
CA THR A 140 18.47 -7.75 -2.83
C THR A 140 17.74 -8.37 -4.03
N ARG A 141 18.48 -8.59 -5.13
CA ARG A 141 17.96 -9.31 -6.32
C ARG A 141 17.61 -10.77 -6.07
N LYS A 142 17.97 -11.35 -4.93
CA LYS A 142 17.54 -12.70 -4.52
C LYS A 142 16.18 -12.69 -3.81
N ASP A 143 15.75 -11.55 -3.33
CA ASP A 143 14.43 -11.35 -2.72
C ASP A 143 13.32 -11.40 -3.77
N LYS A 144 12.51 -12.44 -3.74
CA LYS A 144 11.42 -12.65 -4.71
C LYS A 144 10.37 -11.52 -4.69
N GLN A 145 10.03 -11.00 -3.50
CA GLN A 145 9.05 -9.91 -3.38
C GLN A 145 9.64 -8.60 -3.91
N TYR A 146 10.93 -8.34 -3.65
CA TYR A 146 11.62 -7.17 -4.19
C TYR A 146 11.64 -7.21 -5.72
N ARG A 147 12.02 -8.35 -6.33
CA ARG A 147 12.02 -8.50 -7.80
C ARG A 147 10.63 -8.34 -8.40
N ALA A 148 9.60 -8.90 -7.75
CA ALA A 148 8.23 -8.74 -8.22
C ALA A 148 7.78 -7.27 -8.16
N GLY A 149 8.14 -6.56 -7.09
CA GLY A 149 7.89 -5.13 -6.94
C GLY A 149 8.64 -4.30 -7.98
N GLU A 150 9.91 -4.60 -8.23
CA GLU A 150 10.72 -3.96 -9.27
C GLU A 150 10.10 -4.16 -10.67
N LYS A 151 9.73 -5.40 -11.00
CA LYS A 151 9.05 -5.73 -12.27
C LYS A 151 7.75 -4.94 -12.44
N GLU A 152 6.91 -4.90 -11.41
CA GLU A 152 5.65 -4.14 -11.47
C GLU A 152 5.89 -2.64 -11.60
N LEU A 153 6.90 -2.10 -10.92
CA LEU A 153 7.27 -0.70 -11.03
C LEU A 153 7.69 -0.34 -12.46
N ILE A 154 8.52 -1.19 -13.09
CA ILE A 154 8.95 -1.04 -14.49
C ILE A 154 7.73 -1.10 -15.42
N ASN A 155 6.81 -2.04 -15.22
CA ASN A 155 5.58 -2.15 -15.98
C ASN A 155 4.73 -0.87 -15.91
N ILE A 156 4.59 -0.28 -14.72
CA ILE A 156 3.84 0.97 -14.53
C ILE A 156 4.53 2.13 -15.26
N ILE A 157 5.87 2.20 -15.22
CA ILE A 157 6.66 3.23 -15.90
C ILE A 157 6.47 3.10 -17.42
N ASN A 158 6.65 1.90 -17.97
CA ASN A 158 6.54 1.67 -19.42
C ASN A 158 5.14 1.99 -19.93
N ARG A 159 4.08 1.58 -19.22
CA ARG A 159 2.69 1.95 -19.58
C ARG A 159 2.47 3.46 -19.58
N LYS A 160 3.06 4.20 -18.63
CA LYS A 160 2.95 5.67 -18.61
C LYS A 160 3.67 6.31 -19.79
N ASN A 161 4.86 5.83 -20.13
CA ASN A 161 5.62 6.33 -21.28
C ASN A 161 4.87 6.09 -22.58
N LEU A 162 4.34 4.87 -22.80
CA LEU A 162 3.49 4.55 -23.95
C LEU A 162 2.28 5.48 -24.06
N ILE A 163 1.61 5.80 -22.95
CA ILE A 163 0.46 6.72 -22.96
C ILE A 163 0.90 8.16 -23.24
N SER A 164 2.07 8.59 -22.78
CA SER A 164 2.60 9.95 -23.04
C SER A 164 3.08 10.14 -24.48
N GLU A 165 3.53 9.07 -25.12
CA GLU A 165 3.91 9.05 -26.55
C GLU A 165 2.68 9.03 -27.48
N PHE A 166 1.52 8.62 -26.95
CA PHE A 166 0.25 8.62 -27.67
C PHE A 166 -0.35 10.03 -27.67
N ASN A 167 0.13 10.88 -28.59
CA ASN A 167 -0.49 12.17 -28.86
C ASN A 167 -1.66 11.95 -29.85
N PRO A 168 -2.94 12.21 -29.46
CA PRO A 168 -4.11 12.01 -30.34
C PRO A 168 -4.05 12.83 -31.63
N ALA A 169 -3.21 13.85 -31.72
CA ALA A 169 -2.97 14.63 -32.93
C ALA A 169 -2.05 13.92 -33.95
N ASN A 170 -1.39 12.82 -33.57
CA ASN A 170 -0.41 12.10 -34.42
C ASN A 170 -0.78 10.61 -34.55
N THR A 171 -2.08 10.29 -34.62
CA THR A 171 -2.58 8.91 -34.72
C THR A 171 -2.29 8.30 -36.08
N ASN A 172 -1.14 7.68 -36.23
CA ASN A 172 -0.90 6.70 -37.26
C ASN A 172 -1.48 5.35 -36.79
N LEU A 173 -2.73 5.06 -37.20
CA LEU A 173 -3.50 3.87 -36.82
C LEU A 173 -2.73 2.56 -37.09
N ASN A 174 -1.80 2.57 -38.06
CA ASN A 174 -0.96 1.42 -38.38
C ASN A 174 0.12 1.09 -37.36
N ALA A 175 0.57 2.06 -36.54
CA ALA A 175 1.50 1.82 -35.45
C ALA A 175 0.80 1.10 -34.28
N PHE A 176 -0.47 1.44 -33.99
CA PHE A 176 -1.28 0.80 -32.97
C PHE A 176 -1.56 -0.69 -33.26
N LEU A 177 -1.79 -1.03 -34.49
CA LEU A 177 -2.06 -2.41 -34.92
C LEU A 177 -0.80 -3.30 -34.92
N LYS A 178 0.39 -2.71 -35.03
CA LYS A 178 1.67 -3.44 -34.92
C LYS A 178 2.00 -3.88 -33.51
N ILE A 179 1.80 -3.00 -32.53
CA ILE A 179 2.06 -3.28 -31.11
C ILE A 179 1.15 -4.42 -30.61
N ASN A 180 -0.13 -4.43 -30.99
CA ASN A 180 -1.07 -5.48 -30.60
C ASN A 180 -0.84 -6.84 -31.30
N LYS A 181 -0.04 -6.90 -32.37
CA LYS A 181 0.36 -8.16 -33.01
C LYS A 181 1.58 -8.81 -32.35
N GLU A 182 2.49 -8.03 -31.81
CA GLU A 182 3.70 -8.54 -31.16
C GLU A 182 3.41 -9.09 -29.76
N ASP A 183 2.44 -8.51 -29.01
CA ASP A 183 2.02 -9.03 -27.67
C ASP A 183 1.25 -10.37 -27.75
N LYS A 184 0.75 -10.79 -28.91
CA LYS A 184 0.07 -12.09 -29.08
C LYS A 184 1.00 -13.28 -29.37
N VAL A 185 2.29 -13.05 -29.58
CA VAL A 185 3.26 -14.12 -29.91
C VAL A 185 3.91 -14.73 -28.66
N PHE A 186 3.70 -14.19 -27.45
CA PHE A 186 4.29 -14.69 -26.21
C PHE A 186 3.36 -15.54 -25.33
N SER A 187 2.27 -16.05 -25.86
CA SER A 187 1.36 -16.93 -25.12
C SER A 187 1.13 -18.28 -25.79
N LEU A 188 2.20 -18.98 -26.20
CA LEU A 188 2.16 -20.43 -26.53
C LEU A 188 3.63 -20.92 -26.61
N ASN A 189 4.16 -21.38 -25.47
CA ASN A 189 5.00 -22.55 -25.27
C ASN A 189 5.38 -22.68 -23.78
#